data_c4108f8c705d00daca56f51682a80071
#
_entry.id   c4108f8c705d00daca56f51682a80071
#
_cell.length_a   1.000
_cell.length_b   1.000
_cell.length_c   1.000
_cell.angle_alpha   90.00
_cell.angle_beta   90.00
_cell.angle_gamma   90.00
#
_symmetry.space_group_name_H-M   'P 1'
#
loop_
_entity.id
_entity.type
_entity.pdbx_description
1 polymer ?
#
loop_
_entity_poly.entity_id
_entity_poly.type
_entity_poly.pdbx_seq_one_letter_code
_entity_poly.pdbx_strand_id
1 'polypeptide(L)'
;SSLSHQELAEPARWLFLDTETTGLAGGTGTYAFLVGVAWWEAGGLQVEQFFMRDHDEEHAVLTALNDRLAERQVLVTFNGKSFDWPLLETRFTMTRAIRPRAPAAHLDLLHPARQLWRLRLGSVRLSELERHVLGAERLGWTRQHDIESALIPQIYFDFLRGGSPEPLARVFQHNQMDLRGLAALAGRIFGLLDSANGPVSDGLELFGLSRIHHRRGEAVRAQRLYDQALDAGLPKRVDVSARRELALLARRQGDYERAASLWGQLADETKSIEAY
;
A
#
# COMPACT_ATOMS: atom_id res chain seq x y z
N SER A 1 12.98 -14.80 15.13
CA SER A 1 13.62 -13.51 15.49
C SER A 1 12.88 -12.39 14.78
N SER A 2 12.52 -11.34 15.50
CA SER A 2 11.93 -10.13 14.89
C SER A 2 12.99 -9.38 14.10
N LEU A 3 12.66 -8.99 12.86
CA LEU A 3 13.53 -8.16 12.04
C LEU A 3 13.68 -6.75 12.65
N SER A 4 14.87 -6.18 12.55
CA SER A 4 15.11 -4.78 12.90
C SER A 4 14.46 -3.84 11.88
N HIS A 5 14.30 -2.55 12.23
CA HIS A 5 13.77 -1.55 11.29
C HIS A 5 14.62 -1.42 10.02
N GLN A 6 15.94 -1.57 10.10
CA GLN A 6 16.83 -1.54 8.95
C GLN A 6 16.59 -2.73 8.03
N GLU A 7 16.46 -3.94 8.58
CA GLU A 7 16.17 -5.15 7.81
C GLU A 7 14.80 -5.11 7.13
N LEU A 8 13.79 -4.49 7.76
CA LEU A 8 12.46 -4.27 7.17
C LEU A 8 12.52 -3.30 5.97
N ALA A 9 13.41 -2.34 6.00
CA ALA A 9 13.59 -1.33 4.95
C ALA A 9 14.47 -1.80 3.78
N GLU A 10 15.06 -3.00 3.86
CA GLU A 10 15.94 -3.55 2.82
C GLU A 10 15.13 -4.17 1.67
N PRO A 11 15.10 -3.54 0.46
CA PRO A 11 14.26 -4.00 -0.65
C PRO A 11 14.61 -5.41 -1.13
N ALA A 12 15.85 -5.87 -0.95
CA ALA A 12 16.27 -7.22 -1.33
C ALA A 12 15.53 -8.32 -0.56
N ARG A 13 14.93 -7.99 0.59
CA ARG A 13 14.15 -8.92 1.42
C ARG A 13 12.66 -8.91 1.11
N TRP A 14 12.21 -8.02 0.23
CA TRP A 14 10.78 -7.84 -0.07
C TRP A 14 10.30 -8.85 -1.10
N LEU A 15 9.16 -9.45 -0.81
CA LEU A 15 8.36 -10.18 -1.78
C LEU A 15 7.04 -9.42 -1.94
N PHE A 16 6.85 -8.80 -3.07
CA PHE A 16 5.56 -8.24 -3.47
C PHE A 16 4.63 -9.38 -3.84
N LEU A 17 3.38 -9.29 -3.45
CA LEU A 17 2.38 -10.30 -3.73
C LEU A 17 1.04 -9.67 -4.05
N ASP A 18 0.39 -10.23 -5.08
CA ASP A 18 -0.96 -9.92 -5.50
C ASP A 18 -1.64 -11.19 -6.02
N THR A 19 -2.96 -11.35 -5.82
CA THR A 19 -3.68 -12.57 -6.19
C THR A 19 -4.95 -12.28 -6.98
N GLU A 20 -5.22 -13.13 -8.00
CA GLU A 20 -6.52 -13.20 -8.63
C GLU A 20 -7.31 -14.41 -8.12
N THR A 21 -8.56 -14.18 -7.78
CA THR A 21 -9.34 -15.15 -7.04
C THR A 21 -10.65 -15.51 -7.73
N THR A 22 -11.21 -16.66 -7.41
CA THR A 22 -12.50 -17.13 -7.95
C THR A 22 -13.71 -16.43 -7.34
N GLY A 23 -13.51 -15.52 -6.37
CA GLY A 23 -14.60 -14.76 -5.74
C GLY A 23 -14.08 -13.73 -4.75
N LEU A 24 -14.90 -12.71 -4.48
CA LEU A 24 -14.58 -11.59 -3.58
C LEU A 24 -14.83 -11.90 -2.10
N ALA A 25 -15.69 -12.87 -1.81
CA ALA A 25 -15.99 -13.31 -0.44
C ALA A 25 -14.98 -14.38 -0.05
N GLY A 26 -14.06 -14.08 0.85
CA GLY A 26 -13.17 -15.06 1.44
C GLY A 26 -13.94 -16.28 1.96
N GLY A 27 -13.30 -17.43 2.06
CA GLY A 27 -13.90 -18.66 2.54
C GLY A 27 -13.27 -19.88 1.87
N THR A 28 -13.61 -21.08 2.35
CA THR A 28 -13.01 -22.35 1.90
C THR A 28 -13.28 -22.70 0.44
N GLY A 29 -14.30 -22.08 -0.17
CA GLY A 29 -14.63 -22.28 -1.59
C GLY A 29 -13.99 -21.29 -2.55
N THR A 30 -13.22 -20.30 -2.05
CA THR A 30 -12.48 -19.35 -2.89
C THR A 30 -11.06 -19.83 -3.12
N TYR A 31 -10.61 -19.82 -4.37
CA TYR A 31 -9.26 -20.18 -4.78
C TYR A 31 -8.50 -18.96 -5.28
N ALA A 32 -7.22 -18.89 -4.99
CA ALA A 32 -6.28 -17.99 -5.66
C ALA A 32 -5.77 -18.72 -6.91
N PHE A 33 -6.40 -18.49 -8.05
CA PHE A 33 -6.06 -19.21 -9.28
C PHE A 33 -4.85 -18.61 -10.01
N LEU A 34 -4.51 -17.36 -9.72
CA LEU A 34 -3.29 -16.71 -10.15
C LEU A 34 -2.65 -16.04 -8.95
N VAL A 35 -1.43 -16.44 -8.64
CA VAL A 35 -0.63 -15.83 -7.58
C VAL A 35 0.57 -15.16 -8.25
N GLY A 36 0.59 -13.84 -8.24
CA GLY A 36 1.71 -13.05 -8.73
C GLY A 36 2.64 -12.68 -7.61
N VAL A 37 3.93 -12.82 -7.85
CA VAL A 37 4.99 -12.36 -6.95
C VAL A 37 6.03 -11.54 -7.71
N ALA A 38 6.65 -10.58 -7.01
CA ALA A 38 7.74 -9.81 -7.58
C ALA A 38 8.79 -9.49 -6.49
N TRP A 39 10.03 -9.28 -6.93
CA TRP A 39 11.14 -8.91 -6.04
C TRP A 39 12.23 -8.16 -6.80
N TRP A 40 13.08 -7.46 -6.07
CA TRP A 40 14.18 -6.73 -6.66
C TRP A 40 15.44 -7.58 -6.74
N GLU A 41 16.09 -7.55 -7.92
CA GLU A 41 17.42 -8.09 -8.19
C GLU A 41 18.30 -7.03 -8.87
N ALA A 42 19.58 -7.34 -9.07
CA ALA A 42 20.53 -6.41 -9.72
C ALA A 42 20.08 -5.95 -11.12
N GLY A 43 19.33 -6.80 -11.84
CA GLY A 43 18.80 -6.50 -13.17
C GLY A 43 17.47 -5.76 -13.20
N GLY A 44 16.85 -5.48 -12.05
CA GLY A 44 15.56 -4.83 -11.94
C GLY A 44 14.51 -5.66 -11.20
N LEU A 45 13.26 -5.28 -11.36
CA LEU A 45 12.11 -5.99 -10.79
C LEU A 45 11.86 -7.30 -11.55
N GLN A 46 12.02 -8.41 -10.86
CA GLN A 46 11.60 -9.73 -11.34
C GLN A 46 10.13 -9.93 -11.04
N VAL A 47 9.39 -10.54 -11.95
CA VAL A 47 7.97 -10.88 -11.79
C VAL A 47 7.76 -12.33 -12.17
N GLU A 48 7.09 -13.06 -11.32
CA GLU A 48 6.74 -14.45 -11.53
C GLU A 48 5.24 -14.64 -11.24
N GLN A 49 4.58 -15.48 -12.01
CA GLN A 49 3.15 -15.71 -11.86
C GLN A 49 2.87 -17.21 -11.87
N PHE A 50 2.24 -17.70 -10.80
CA PHE A 50 1.83 -19.08 -10.62
C PHE A 50 0.35 -19.19 -10.96
N PHE A 51 0.04 -19.89 -12.04
CA PHE A 51 -1.31 -20.03 -12.57
C PHE A 51 -1.83 -21.46 -12.38
N MET A 52 -3.02 -21.56 -11.87
CA MET A 52 -3.75 -22.81 -11.67
C MET A 52 -4.66 -23.06 -12.89
N ARG A 53 -4.28 -23.98 -13.75
CA ARG A 53 -5.07 -24.35 -14.95
C ARG A 53 -6.25 -25.26 -14.61
N ASP A 54 -6.15 -25.97 -13.50
CA ASP A 54 -7.18 -26.83 -12.92
C ASP A 54 -7.02 -26.82 -11.39
N HIS A 55 -8.08 -27.15 -10.67
CA HIS A 55 -8.05 -27.18 -9.19
C HIS A 55 -7.04 -28.17 -8.61
N ASP A 56 -6.71 -29.22 -9.36
CA ASP A 56 -5.70 -30.21 -8.96
C ASP A 56 -4.27 -29.63 -8.90
N GLU A 57 -4.04 -28.49 -9.55
CA GLU A 57 -2.73 -27.80 -9.55
C GLU A 57 -2.51 -26.90 -8.34
N GLU A 58 -3.52 -26.71 -7.46
CA GLU A 58 -3.39 -25.83 -6.30
C GLU A 58 -2.16 -26.16 -5.45
N HIS A 59 -1.89 -27.45 -5.21
CA HIS A 59 -0.73 -27.87 -4.45
C HIS A 59 0.59 -27.37 -5.06
N ALA A 60 0.71 -27.40 -6.39
CA ALA A 60 1.90 -26.93 -7.10
C ALA A 60 2.08 -25.41 -6.97
N VAL A 61 0.99 -24.66 -7.15
CA VAL A 61 0.97 -23.18 -6.99
C VAL A 61 1.37 -22.78 -5.58
N LEU A 62 0.78 -23.42 -4.56
CA LEU A 62 1.11 -23.11 -3.15
C LEU A 62 2.54 -23.53 -2.78
N THR A 63 3.06 -24.62 -3.36
CA THR A 63 4.46 -25.03 -3.15
C THR A 63 5.40 -23.99 -3.72
N ALA A 64 5.20 -23.57 -4.97
CA ALA A 64 6.02 -22.55 -5.61
C ALA A 64 6.01 -21.22 -4.85
N LEU A 65 4.82 -20.77 -4.40
CA LEU A 65 4.71 -19.61 -3.52
C LEU A 65 5.50 -19.77 -2.22
N ASN A 66 5.39 -20.93 -1.57
CA ASN A 66 6.08 -21.21 -0.32
C ASN A 66 7.60 -21.16 -0.44
N ASP A 67 8.14 -21.58 -1.60
CA ASP A 67 9.57 -21.48 -1.90
C ASP A 67 10.01 -20.01 -2.00
N ARG A 68 9.24 -19.15 -2.66
CA ARG A 68 9.52 -17.71 -2.71
C ARG A 68 9.42 -17.02 -1.35
N LEU A 69 8.46 -17.42 -0.52
CA LEU A 69 8.32 -16.94 0.86
C LEU A 69 9.52 -17.38 1.75
N ALA A 70 10.16 -18.49 1.42
CA ALA A 70 11.36 -18.96 2.11
C ALA A 70 12.59 -18.09 1.79
N GLU A 71 12.67 -17.58 0.57
CA GLU A 71 13.78 -16.75 0.09
C GLU A 71 13.66 -15.29 0.54
N ARG A 72 12.44 -14.79 0.73
CA ARG A 72 12.15 -13.39 1.04
C ARG A 72 11.36 -13.28 2.34
N GLN A 73 11.85 -12.50 3.28
CA GLN A 73 11.35 -12.48 4.65
C GLN A 73 10.23 -11.45 4.88
N VAL A 74 10.11 -10.46 4.01
CA VAL A 74 9.16 -9.35 4.15
C VAL A 74 8.14 -9.43 3.03
N LEU A 75 6.91 -9.74 3.37
CA LEU A 75 5.79 -9.72 2.44
C LEU A 75 5.29 -8.28 2.26
N VAL A 76 5.11 -7.82 1.03
CA VAL A 76 4.59 -6.51 0.69
C VAL A 76 3.34 -6.66 -0.17
N THR A 77 2.22 -6.09 0.27
CA THR A 77 0.93 -6.19 -0.41
C THR A 77 0.20 -4.85 -0.45
N PHE A 78 -0.88 -4.79 -1.21
CA PHE A 78 -1.83 -3.70 -1.17
C PHE A 78 -3.20 -4.20 -0.73
N ASN A 79 -3.59 -3.97 0.52
CA ASN A 79 -4.79 -4.52 1.18
C ASN A 79 -4.73 -6.05 1.43
N GLY A 80 -3.59 -6.66 1.21
CA GLY A 80 -3.43 -8.11 1.30
C GLY A 80 -3.50 -8.68 2.71
N LYS A 81 -3.29 -7.85 3.76
CA LYS A 81 -3.53 -8.27 5.15
C LYS A 81 -4.99 -8.67 5.41
N SER A 82 -5.91 -8.06 4.68
CA SER A 82 -7.35 -8.30 4.84
C SER A 82 -7.92 -9.28 3.82
N PHE A 83 -7.22 -9.53 2.70
CA PHE A 83 -7.74 -10.33 1.58
C PHE A 83 -6.80 -11.46 1.17
N ASP A 84 -5.67 -11.16 0.52
CA ASP A 84 -4.80 -12.15 -0.09
C ASP A 84 -4.21 -13.13 0.92
N TRP A 85 -3.64 -12.59 2.00
CA TRP A 85 -2.94 -13.42 2.97
C TRP A 85 -3.86 -14.35 3.76
N PRO A 86 -5.01 -13.92 4.31
CA PRO A 86 -5.96 -14.82 4.97
C PRO A 86 -6.53 -15.89 4.03
N LEU A 87 -6.73 -15.56 2.75
CA LEU A 87 -7.13 -16.55 1.75
C LEU A 87 -6.03 -17.59 1.57
N LEU A 88 -4.79 -17.18 1.32
CA LEU A 88 -3.65 -18.09 1.15
C LEU A 88 -3.42 -18.95 2.39
N GLU A 89 -3.50 -18.41 3.61
CA GLU A 89 -3.42 -19.18 4.86
C GLU A 89 -4.50 -20.26 4.93
N THR A 90 -5.73 -19.91 4.51
CA THR A 90 -6.83 -20.87 4.43
C THR A 90 -6.51 -21.99 3.42
N ARG A 91 -6.00 -21.63 2.23
CA ARG A 91 -5.65 -22.60 1.18
C ARG A 91 -4.49 -23.51 1.61
N PHE A 92 -3.44 -22.96 2.22
CA PHE A 92 -2.36 -23.75 2.81
C PHE A 92 -2.88 -24.74 3.86
N THR A 93 -3.80 -24.31 4.71
CA THR A 93 -4.40 -25.15 5.74
C THR A 93 -5.23 -26.29 5.13
N MET A 94 -5.98 -26.01 4.08
CA MET A 94 -6.82 -26.99 3.37
C MET A 94 -5.98 -28.04 2.64
N THR A 95 -4.85 -27.64 2.06
CA THR A 95 -3.97 -28.52 1.28
C THR A 95 -3.19 -29.50 2.18
N ARG A 96 -3.05 -29.24 3.49
CA ARG A 96 -2.45 -30.08 4.55
C ARG A 96 -1.01 -30.56 4.32
N ALA A 97 -0.55 -30.67 3.08
CA ALA A 97 0.76 -31.20 2.71
C ALA A 97 1.88 -30.15 2.78
N ILE A 98 1.54 -28.86 2.86
CA ILE A 98 2.48 -27.75 2.84
C ILE A 98 2.40 -27.02 4.17
N ARG A 99 3.53 -26.87 4.86
CA ARG A 99 3.62 -25.96 6.00
C ARG A 99 3.93 -24.57 5.47
N PRO A 100 3.00 -23.59 5.58
CA PRO A 100 3.24 -22.26 5.09
C PRO A 100 4.40 -21.62 5.83
N ARG A 101 5.27 -20.98 5.10
CA ARG A 101 6.29 -20.10 5.67
C ARG A 101 5.66 -18.75 5.96
N ALA A 102 5.37 -18.49 7.23
CA ALA A 102 4.93 -17.18 7.63
C ALA A 102 6.03 -16.15 7.36
N PRO A 103 5.72 -15.04 6.70
CA PRO A 103 6.69 -13.96 6.53
C PRO A 103 7.09 -13.40 7.92
N ALA A 104 8.35 -13.03 8.08
CA ALA A 104 8.81 -12.40 9.32
C ALA A 104 8.17 -11.02 9.56
N ALA A 105 7.77 -10.36 8.48
CA ALA A 105 6.98 -9.14 8.52
C ALA A 105 6.06 -9.04 7.30
N HIS A 106 4.92 -8.39 7.48
CA HIS A 106 3.96 -8.12 6.41
C HIS A 106 3.68 -6.61 6.35
N LEU A 107 4.10 -5.98 5.27
CA LEU A 107 3.89 -4.56 4.98
C LEU A 107 2.70 -4.41 4.04
N ASP A 108 1.59 -3.90 4.56
CA ASP A 108 0.42 -3.58 3.73
C ASP A 108 0.44 -2.08 3.41
N LEU A 109 0.67 -1.76 2.15
CA LEU A 109 0.86 -0.38 1.69
C LEU A 109 -0.44 0.43 1.62
N LEU A 110 -1.61 -0.20 1.72
CA LEU A 110 -2.89 0.52 1.77
C LEU A 110 -2.94 1.48 2.97
N HIS A 111 -2.40 1.07 4.13
CA HIS A 111 -2.45 1.89 5.33
C HIS A 111 -1.63 3.17 5.21
N PRO A 112 -0.33 3.15 4.86
CA PRO A 112 0.43 4.38 4.63
C PRO A 112 -0.11 5.18 3.44
N ALA A 113 -0.58 4.55 2.37
CA ALA A 113 -1.19 5.23 1.24
C ALA A 113 -2.43 6.05 1.66
N ARG A 114 -3.30 5.48 2.50
CA ARG A 114 -4.46 6.21 3.06
C ARG A 114 -4.04 7.41 3.88
N GLN A 115 -2.97 7.29 4.66
CA GLN A 115 -2.47 8.38 5.50
C GLN A 115 -1.89 9.53 4.67
N LEU A 116 -1.18 9.20 3.58
CA LEU A 116 -0.51 10.16 2.72
C LEU A 116 -1.49 10.84 1.74
N TRP A 117 -2.35 10.07 1.09
CA TRP A 117 -3.01 10.56 -0.12
C TRP A 117 -4.54 10.57 -0.08
N ARG A 118 -5.19 9.95 0.92
CA ARG A 118 -6.66 9.92 0.96
C ARG A 118 -7.30 11.31 1.02
N LEU A 119 -6.71 12.25 1.75
CA LEU A 119 -7.23 13.62 1.84
C LEU A 119 -7.12 14.37 0.51
N ARG A 120 -6.06 14.09 -0.27
CA ARG A 120 -5.82 14.72 -1.56
C ARG A 120 -6.64 14.10 -2.70
N LEU A 121 -6.71 12.77 -2.75
CA LEU A 121 -7.26 12.04 -3.88
C LEU A 121 -8.70 11.54 -3.66
N GLY A 122 -9.18 11.51 -2.41
CA GLY A 122 -10.47 10.92 -2.06
C GLY A 122 -10.49 9.39 -2.15
N SER A 123 -9.91 8.82 -3.21
CA SER A 123 -9.71 7.38 -3.41
C SER A 123 -8.24 7.03 -3.33
N VAL A 124 -7.94 5.83 -2.81
CA VAL A 124 -6.58 5.27 -2.76
C VAL A 124 -6.55 3.86 -3.37
N ARG A 125 -7.29 3.65 -4.46
CA ARG A 125 -7.12 2.45 -5.28
C ARG A 125 -5.72 2.47 -5.90
N LEU A 126 -5.12 1.31 -6.12
CA LEU A 126 -3.76 1.23 -6.67
C LEU A 126 -3.65 1.96 -8.01
N SER A 127 -4.62 1.79 -8.90
CA SER A 127 -4.69 2.48 -10.19
C SER A 127 -4.73 4.02 -10.06
N GLU A 128 -5.44 4.56 -9.06
CA GLU A 128 -5.48 6.00 -8.78
C GLU A 128 -4.13 6.51 -8.27
N LEU A 129 -3.45 5.72 -7.42
CA LEU A 129 -2.12 6.04 -6.92
C LEU A 129 -1.08 5.99 -8.05
N GLU A 130 -1.16 5.01 -8.94
CA GLU A 130 -0.32 4.94 -10.14
C GLU A 130 -0.44 6.19 -10.98
N ARG A 131 -1.65 6.62 -11.25
CA ARG A 131 -1.95 7.78 -12.07
C ARG A 131 -1.49 9.09 -11.42
N HIS A 132 -1.88 9.33 -10.18
CA HIS A 132 -1.76 10.64 -9.54
C HIS A 132 -0.52 10.81 -8.65
N VAL A 133 0.09 9.71 -8.21
CA VAL A 133 1.28 9.73 -7.32
C VAL A 133 2.53 9.30 -8.06
N LEU A 134 2.43 8.21 -8.82
CA LEU A 134 3.58 7.68 -9.57
C LEU A 134 3.76 8.33 -10.93
N GLY A 135 2.73 9.00 -11.47
CA GLY A 135 2.78 9.61 -12.78
C GLY A 135 2.89 8.58 -13.92
N ALA A 136 2.26 7.42 -13.75
CA ALA A 136 2.34 6.27 -14.62
C ALA A 136 2.13 6.60 -16.11
N GLU A 137 1.16 7.47 -16.42
CA GLU A 137 0.88 7.90 -17.80
C GLU A 137 2.09 8.59 -18.46
N ARG A 138 2.86 9.41 -17.72
CA ARG A 138 4.07 10.07 -18.23
C ARG A 138 5.21 9.09 -18.49
N LEU A 139 5.19 7.95 -17.83
CA LEU A 139 6.16 6.88 -18.00
C LEU A 139 5.75 5.86 -19.07
N GLY A 140 4.66 6.14 -19.82
CA GLY A 140 4.11 5.22 -20.82
C GLY A 140 3.43 4.00 -20.23
N TRP A 141 3.13 4.05 -18.96
CA TRP A 141 2.53 2.98 -18.20
C TRP A 141 1.04 3.29 -18.00
N THR A 142 0.19 2.77 -18.87
CA THR A 142 -1.24 3.06 -18.87
C THR A 142 -2.06 1.79 -18.69
N ARG A 143 -3.21 1.92 -18.02
CA ARG A 143 -4.22 0.87 -17.87
C ARG A 143 -5.38 1.02 -18.87
N GLN A 144 -5.12 1.63 -20.05
CA GLN A 144 -6.20 1.94 -21.03
C GLN A 144 -6.97 0.72 -21.51
N HIS A 145 -6.34 -0.45 -21.50
CA HIS A 145 -6.94 -1.73 -21.92
C HIS A 145 -7.00 -2.72 -20.77
N ASP A 146 -6.92 -2.25 -19.54
CA ASP A 146 -7.00 -3.10 -18.37
C ASP A 146 -8.38 -3.73 -18.22
N ILE A 147 -8.43 -4.86 -17.55
CA ILE A 147 -9.66 -5.59 -17.30
C ILE A 147 -10.33 -5.10 -16.02
N GLU A 148 -11.64 -5.05 -16.01
CA GLU A 148 -12.37 -4.82 -14.77
C GLU A 148 -12.21 -6.01 -13.83
N SER A 149 -11.70 -5.79 -12.63
CA SER A 149 -11.43 -6.84 -11.65
C SER A 149 -12.68 -7.70 -11.34
N ALA A 150 -13.88 -7.14 -11.46
CA ALA A 150 -15.12 -7.87 -11.28
C ALA A 150 -15.37 -8.96 -12.33
N LEU A 151 -14.76 -8.87 -13.53
CA LEU A 151 -14.88 -9.85 -14.60
C LEU A 151 -13.88 -11.00 -14.49
N ILE A 152 -12.82 -10.82 -13.73
CA ILE A 152 -11.70 -11.78 -13.65
C ILE A 152 -12.16 -13.19 -13.22
N PRO A 153 -12.99 -13.36 -12.18
CA PRO A 153 -13.49 -14.68 -11.81
C PRO A 153 -14.24 -15.38 -12.93
N GLN A 154 -15.09 -14.63 -13.68
CA GLN A 154 -15.87 -15.17 -14.76
C GLN A 154 -14.97 -15.67 -15.91
N ILE A 155 -13.93 -14.91 -16.27
CA ILE A 155 -12.96 -15.30 -17.30
C ILE A 155 -12.27 -16.61 -16.92
N TYR A 156 -11.88 -16.78 -15.67
CA TYR A 156 -11.29 -18.03 -15.21
C TYR A 156 -12.27 -19.19 -15.28
N PHE A 157 -13.52 -19.02 -14.85
CA PHE A 157 -14.53 -20.06 -14.95
C PHE A 157 -14.88 -20.42 -16.40
N ASP A 158 -14.89 -19.47 -17.31
CA ASP A 158 -15.10 -19.73 -18.73
C ASP A 158 -13.94 -20.54 -19.33
N PHE A 159 -12.71 -20.23 -18.95
CA PHE A 159 -11.54 -21.04 -19.30
C PHE A 159 -11.65 -22.49 -18.79
N LEU A 160 -12.03 -22.70 -17.52
CA LEU A 160 -12.21 -24.04 -16.95
C LEU A 160 -13.29 -24.87 -17.68
N ARG A 161 -14.26 -24.22 -18.31
CA ARG A 161 -15.31 -24.86 -19.10
C ARG A 161 -14.89 -25.12 -20.56
N GLY A 162 -13.61 -24.91 -20.89
CA GLY A 162 -13.08 -25.10 -22.24
C GLY A 162 -13.24 -23.89 -23.16
N GLY A 163 -13.50 -22.70 -22.59
CA GLY A 163 -13.50 -21.45 -23.33
C GLY A 163 -12.10 -21.03 -23.81
N SER A 164 -12.05 -19.97 -24.63
CA SER A 164 -10.80 -19.42 -25.13
C SER A 164 -9.86 -18.98 -24.01
N PRO A 165 -8.55 -19.32 -24.05
CA PRO A 165 -7.57 -18.82 -23.11
C PRO A 165 -7.18 -17.35 -23.35
N GLU A 166 -7.55 -16.77 -24.48
CA GLU A 166 -7.16 -15.41 -24.89
C GLU A 166 -7.52 -14.33 -23.88
N PRO A 167 -8.72 -14.34 -23.24
CA PRO A 167 -9.04 -13.36 -22.21
C PRO A 167 -8.15 -13.45 -20.96
N LEU A 168 -7.57 -14.62 -20.65
CA LEU A 168 -6.65 -14.78 -19.54
C LEU A 168 -5.36 -13.97 -19.71
N ALA A 169 -4.93 -13.71 -20.94
CA ALA A 169 -3.76 -12.87 -21.18
C ALA A 169 -3.90 -11.47 -20.54
N ARG A 170 -5.13 -10.92 -20.53
CA ARG A 170 -5.42 -9.66 -19.87
C ARG A 170 -5.38 -9.78 -18.34
N VAL A 171 -5.81 -10.93 -17.79
CA VAL A 171 -5.73 -11.19 -16.34
C VAL A 171 -4.28 -11.27 -15.89
N PHE A 172 -3.42 -11.96 -16.64
CA PHE A 172 -1.98 -11.98 -16.37
C PHE A 172 -1.37 -10.58 -16.45
N GLN A 173 -1.75 -9.81 -17.46
CA GLN A 173 -1.26 -8.43 -17.61
C GLN A 173 -1.73 -7.54 -16.45
N HIS A 174 -2.99 -7.66 -16.01
CA HIS A 174 -3.55 -6.94 -14.87
C HIS A 174 -2.73 -7.19 -13.60
N ASN A 175 -2.60 -8.46 -13.20
CA ASN A 175 -1.81 -8.85 -12.04
C ASN A 175 -0.33 -8.40 -12.13
N GLN A 176 0.29 -8.51 -13.33
CA GLN A 176 1.65 -8.00 -13.54
C GLN A 176 1.74 -6.48 -13.34
N MET A 177 0.73 -5.72 -13.78
CA MET A 177 0.68 -4.27 -13.58
C MET A 177 0.50 -3.92 -12.11
N ASP A 178 -0.33 -4.66 -11.37
CA ASP A 178 -0.52 -4.46 -9.94
C ASP A 178 0.78 -4.69 -9.17
N LEU A 179 1.53 -5.74 -9.49
CA LEU A 179 2.85 -5.98 -8.89
C LEU A 179 3.85 -4.86 -9.17
N ARG A 180 3.89 -4.35 -10.40
CA ARG A 180 4.76 -3.21 -10.77
C ARG A 180 4.35 -1.94 -10.03
N GLY A 181 3.03 -1.66 -9.98
CA GLY A 181 2.46 -0.54 -9.24
C GLY A 181 2.78 -0.60 -7.76
N LEU A 182 2.62 -1.78 -7.18
CA LEU A 182 2.94 -2.06 -5.78
C LEU A 182 4.42 -1.81 -5.47
N ALA A 183 5.33 -2.31 -6.32
CA ALA A 183 6.77 -2.12 -6.15
C ALA A 183 7.18 -0.64 -6.28
N ALA A 184 6.63 0.08 -7.26
CA ALA A 184 6.87 1.51 -7.44
C ALA A 184 6.30 2.33 -6.28
N LEU A 185 5.10 1.97 -5.80
CA LEU A 185 4.46 2.61 -4.65
C LEU A 185 5.27 2.41 -3.36
N ALA A 186 5.82 1.22 -3.14
CA ALA A 186 6.73 0.95 -2.03
C ALA A 186 7.93 1.89 -2.09
N GLY A 187 8.61 1.99 -3.23
CA GLY A 187 9.73 2.90 -3.43
C GLY A 187 9.35 4.36 -3.12
N ARG A 188 8.18 4.81 -3.58
CA ARG A 188 7.68 6.18 -3.31
C ARG A 188 7.42 6.41 -1.82
N ILE A 189 6.73 5.48 -1.13
CA ILE A 189 6.43 5.59 0.30
C ILE A 189 7.72 5.61 1.13
N PHE A 190 8.61 4.66 0.89
CA PHE A 190 9.88 4.60 1.64
C PHE A 190 10.77 5.80 1.34
N GLY A 191 10.84 6.25 0.08
CA GLY A 191 11.55 7.48 -0.27
C GLY A 191 11.03 8.70 0.46
N LEU A 192 9.70 8.85 0.64
CA LEU A 192 9.11 9.93 1.42
C LEU A 192 9.43 9.83 2.92
N LEU A 193 9.46 8.62 3.46
CA LEU A 193 9.75 8.40 4.87
C LEU A 193 11.23 8.61 5.22
N ASP A 194 12.14 8.25 4.33
CA ASP A 194 13.59 8.40 4.55
C ASP A 194 14.10 9.80 4.24
N SER A 195 13.49 10.48 3.27
CA SER A 195 13.99 11.78 2.81
C SER A 195 13.84 12.83 3.90
N ALA A 196 14.96 13.32 4.40
CA ALA A 196 14.97 14.53 5.22
C ALA A 196 14.47 15.75 4.43
N ASN A 197 14.52 15.70 3.09
CA ASN A 197 14.28 16.83 2.18
C ASN A 197 13.78 16.40 0.78
N GLY A 198 12.93 15.40 0.66
CA GLY A 198 12.29 15.16 -0.64
C GLY A 198 11.40 16.35 -1.04
N PRO A 199 11.29 16.71 -2.33
CA PRO A 199 10.47 17.82 -2.77
C PRO A 199 8.98 17.45 -2.69
N VAL A 200 8.44 17.42 -1.48
CA VAL A 200 7.00 17.36 -1.25
C VAL A 200 6.53 18.81 -1.17
N SER A 201 5.74 19.23 -2.15
CA SER A 201 5.19 20.59 -2.20
C SER A 201 3.69 20.62 -1.87
N ASP A 202 3.04 19.47 -1.84
CA ASP A 202 1.60 19.36 -1.54
C ASP A 202 1.35 19.38 -0.04
N GLY A 203 0.59 20.37 0.45
CA GLY A 203 0.31 20.55 1.87
C GLY A 203 -0.41 19.35 2.51
N LEU A 204 -1.32 18.67 1.80
CA LEU A 204 -2.03 17.50 2.31
C LEU A 204 -1.11 16.28 2.43
N GLU A 205 -0.16 16.10 1.51
CA GLU A 205 0.86 15.04 1.58
C GLU A 205 1.81 15.30 2.75
N LEU A 206 2.27 16.56 2.93
CA LEU A 206 3.08 16.98 4.08
C LEU A 206 2.35 16.76 5.40
N PHE A 207 1.06 17.07 5.46
CA PHE A 207 0.23 16.79 6.64
C PHE A 207 0.13 15.28 6.91
N GLY A 208 -0.04 14.46 5.88
CA GLY A 208 -0.02 13.00 6.02
C GLY A 208 1.31 12.48 6.59
N LEU A 209 2.44 12.97 6.04
CA LEU A 209 3.79 12.64 6.52
C LEU A 209 4.02 13.08 7.97
N SER A 210 3.62 14.30 8.33
CA SER A 210 3.77 14.80 9.70
C SER A 210 3.10 13.89 10.72
N ARG A 211 1.91 13.39 10.40
CA ARG A 211 1.17 12.45 11.25
C ARG A 211 1.84 11.08 11.36
N ILE A 212 2.46 10.59 10.29
CA ILE A 212 3.22 9.34 10.31
C ILE A 212 4.43 9.49 11.26
N HIS A 213 5.24 10.54 11.09
CA HIS A 213 6.40 10.80 11.94
C HIS A 213 6.01 11.08 13.39
N HIS A 214 4.89 11.78 13.61
CA HIS A 214 4.37 12.00 14.97
C HIS A 214 4.06 10.67 15.68
N ARG A 215 3.37 9.73 15.00
CA ARG A 215 3.07 8.40 15.57
C ARG A 215 4.30 7.55 15.81
N ARG A 216 5.37 7.76 15.04
CA ARG A 216 6.67 7.10 15.22
C ARG A 216 7.49 7.70 16.38
N GLY A 217 6.99 8.77 17.02
CA GLY A 217 7.72 9.48 18.09
C GLY A 217 8.82 10.41 17.58
N GLU A 218 8.92 10.63 16.27
CA GLU A 218 9.90 11.49 15.63
C GLU A 218 9.44 12.96 15.69
N ALA A 219 9.33 13.49 16.91
CA ALA A 219 8.65 14.73 17.22
C ALA A 219 9.22 15.95 16.47
N VAL A 220 10.54 16.09 16.39
CA VAL A 220 11.20 17.21 15.69
C VAL A 220 10.89 17.21 14.20
N ARG A 221 10.92 16.03 13.58
CA ARG A 221 10.61 15.87 12.16
C ARG A 221 9.13 16.12 11.88
N ALA A 222 8.26 15.60 12.73
CA ALA A 222 6.82 15.83 12.64
C ALA A 222 6.48 17.30 12.69
N GLN A 223 7.08 18.03 13.64
CA GLN A 223 6.88 19.48 13.83
C GLN A 223 7.25 20.25 12.56
N ARG A 224 8.45 20.00 12.00
CA ARG A 224 8.88 20.63 10.75
C ARG A 224 7.93 20.38 9.60
N LEU A 225 7.44 19.14 9.47
CA LEU A 225 6.50 18.78 8.40
C LEU A 225 5.12 19.42 8.59
N TYR A 226 4.64 19.59 9.84
CA TYR A 226 3.42 20.34 10.11
C TYR A 226 3.56 21.81 9.69
N ASP A 227 4.70 22.45 10.01
CA ASP A 227 4.97 23.83 9.60
C ASP A 227 4.95 23.95 8.07
N GLN A 228 5.69 23.10 7.39
CA GLN A 228 5.71 23.07 5.91
C GLN A 228 4.32 22.84 5.32
N ALA A 229 3.50 21.99 5.94
CA ALA A 229 2.14 21.75 5.49
C ALA A 229 1.25 22.99 5.62
N LEU A 230 1.36 23.72 6.74
CA LEU A 230 0.65 24.97 6.98
C LEU A 230 1.11 26.08 6.00
N ASP A 231 2.42 26.19 5.76
CA ASP A 231 3.01 27.15 4.82
C ASP A 231 2.60 26.88 3.38
N ALA A 232 2.49 25.59 2.99
CA ALA A 232 2.04 25.18 1.66
C ALA A 232 0.55 25.43 1.41
N GLY A 233 -0.21 25.71 2.47
CA GLY A 233 -1.65 25.95 2.44
C GLY A 233 -2.45 24.64 2.55
N LEU A 234 -3.41 24.64 3.47
CA LEU A 234 -4.30 23.51 3.74
C LEU A 234 -5.77 23.95 3.62
N PRO A 235 -6.68 23.05 3.20
CA PRO A 235 -8.10 23.30 3.33
C PRO A 235 -8.47 23.59 4.79
N LYS A 236 -9.37 24.55 5.03
CA LYS A 236 -9.68 25.07 6.37
C LYS A 236 -9.84 24.02 7.45
N ARG A 237 -10.56 22.92 7.19
CA ARG A 237 -10.75 21.84 8.16
C ARG A 237 -9.46 21.09 8.51
N VAL A 238 -8.55 20.95 7.54
CA VAL A 238 -7.27 20.26 7.72
C VAL A 238 -6.27 21.20 8.40
N ASP A 239 -6.29 22.50 8.07
CA ASP A 239 -5.48 23.53 8.74
C ASP A 239 -5.75 23.57 10.24
N VAL A 240 -7.02 23.63 10.64
CA VAL A 240 -7.44 23.55 12.06
C VAL A 240 -6.90 22.28 12.74
N SER A 241 -6.98 21.13 12.06
CA SER A 241 -6.45 19.87 12.58
C SER A 241 -4.93 19.91 12.72
N ALA A 242 -4.23 20.45 11.71
CA ALA A 242 -2.77 20.57 11.72
C ALA A 242 -2.28 21.46 12.86
N ARG A 243 -2.85 22.65 13.04
CA ARG A 243 -2.52 23.56 14.14
C ARG A 243 -2.79 22.93 15.50
N ARG A 244 -3.93 22.23 15.66
CA ARG A 244 -4.27 21.52 16.90
C ARG A 244 -3.25 20.43 17.23
N GLU A 245 -2.91 19.58 16.25
CA GLU A 245 -1.94 18.50 16.45
C GLU A 245 -0.55 19.06 16.75
N LEU A 246 -0.15 20.15 16.09
CA LEU A 246 1.11 20.85 16.31
C LEU A 246 1.17 21.51 17.70
N ALA A 247 0.08 22.16 18.15
CA ALA A 247 0.00 22.74 19.48
C ALA A 247 0.14 21.70 20.60
N LEU A 248 -0.50 20.53 20.42
CA LEU A 248 -0.36 19.41 21.36
C LEU A 248 1.07 18.85 21.37
N LEU A 249 1.72 18.80 20.22
CA LEU A 249 3.11 18.35 20.09
C LEU A 249 4.07 19.33 20.77
N ALA A 250 3.94 20.65 20.50
CA ALA A 250 4.72 21.70 21.11
C ALA A 250 4.59 21.65 22.66
N ARG A 251 3.36 21.53 23.17
CA ARG A 251 3.11 21.40 24.62
C ARG A 251 3.82 20.17 25.22
N ARG A 252 3.82 19.03 24.56
CA ARG A 252 4.51 17.82 25.03
C ARG A 252 6.03 17.98 25.06
N GLN A 253 6.57 18.84 24.18
CA GLN A 253 8.01 19.18 24.14
C GLN A 253 8.41 20.28 25.13
N GLY A 254 7.46 20.86 25.87
CA GLY A 254 7.69 21.97 26.80
C GLY A 254 7.71 23.32 26.11
N ASP A 255 7.42 23.42 24.81
CA ASP A 255 7.32 24.70 24.08
C ASP A 255 5.92 25.31 24.32
N TYR A 256 5.72 25.85 25.49
CA TYR A 256 4.43 26.40 25.93
C TYR A 256 4.07 27.69 25.20
N GLU A 257 5.07 28.50 24.84
CA GLU A 257 4.85 29.75 24.08
C GLU A 257 4.25 29.48 22.72
N ARG A 258 4.86 28.58 21.98
CA ARG A 258 4.35 28.15 20.69
C ARG A 258 2.98 27.47 20.79
N ALA A 259 2.79 26.62 21.78
CA ALA A 259 1.50 25.97 22.01
C ALA A 259 0.40 27.03 22.29
N ALA A 260 0.67 28.03 23.12
CA ALA A 260 -0.27 29.11 23.40
C ALA A 260 -0.59 29.96 22.18
N SER A 261 0.42 30.29 21.35
CA SER A 261 0.23 31.00 20.08
C SER A 261 -0.72 30.26 19.12
N LEU A 262 -0.48 28.96 18.92
CA LEU A 262 -1.30 28.11 18.05
C LEU A 262 -2.74 27.98 18.56
N TRP A 263 -2.93 27.84 19.88
CA TRP A 263 -4.27 27.81 20.49
C TRP A 263 -4.98 29.16 20.38
N GLY A 264 -4.26 30.27 20.49
CA GLY A 264 -4.81 31.63 20.28
C GLY A 264 -5.37 31.77 18.86
N GLN A 265 -4.59 31.40 17.84
CA GLN A 265 -5.03 31.42 16.44
C GLN A 265 -6.30 30.58 16.21
N LEU A 266 -6.36 29.38 16.79
CA LEU A 266 -7.54 28.50 16.70
C LEU A 266 -8.77 29.11 17.38
N ALA A 267 -8.61 29.77 18.53
CA ALA A 267 -9.69 30.44 19.25
C ALA A 267 -10.27 31.63 18.45
N ASP A 268 -9.40 32.41 17.83
CA ASP A 268 -9.83 33.57 16.99
C ASP A 268 -10.57 33.12 15.74
N GLU A 269 -10.15 32.03 15.10
CA GLU A 269 -10.87 31.43 13.96
C GLU A 269 -12.26 30.91 14.38
N THR A 270 -12.39 30.32 15.55
CA THR A 270 -13.69 29.80 16.05
C THR A 270 -14.66 30.94 16.32
N LYS A 271 -14.21 32.04 16.93
CA LYS A 271 -15.02 33.23 17.15
C LYS A 271 -15.49 33.87 15.84
N SER A 272 -14.64 33.86 14.80
CA SER A 272 -15.00 34.37 13.48
C SER A 272 -16.09 33.54 12.78
N ILE A 273 -16.18 32.24 13.09
CA ILE A 273 -17.22 31.35 12.52
C ILE A 273 -18.57 31.54 13.25
N GLU A 274 -18.57 31.83 14.55
CA GLU A 274 -19.78 32.09 15.33
C GLU A 274 -20.37 33.48 15.06
N ALA A 275 -19.62 34.37 14.45
CA ALA A 275 -20.04 35.73 14.12
C ALA A 275 -20.77 35.86 12.74
N TYR A 276 -20.89 34.79 11.97
CA TYR A 276 -21.63 34.65 10.73
C TYR A 276 -22.83 33.66 10.89
#